data_a05a6145d8b25871e2e588b4abf643a8
#
_entry.id   a05a6145d8b25871e2e588b4abf643a8
#
_cell.length_a   1.000
_cell.length_b   1.000
_cell.length_c   1.000
_cell.angle_alpha   90.00
_cell.angle_beta   90.00
_cell.angle_gamma   90.00
#
_symmetry.space_group_name_H-M   'P 1'
#
loop_
_entity.id
_entity.type
_entity.pdbx_description
1 polymer ?
#
loop_
_entity_poly.entity_id
_entity_poly.type
_entity_poly.pdbx_seq_one_letter_code
_entity_poly.pdbx_strand_id
1 'polypeptide(L)' 'MDSECEYIVKGKLGLLVWGAKFRGKKQADDYINRMNKEASPHTIEWEVGEWKY' A
#
# COMPACT_ATOMS: atom_id res chain seq x y z
N MET A 1 20.33 4.06 -13.09
CA MET A 1 19.82 3.94 -13.16
C MET A 1 18.86 4.17 -12.53
N ASP A 2 18.53 4.09 -12.17
CA ASP A 2 17.59 4.14 -11.70
C ASP A 2 17.27 4.84 -10.60
N SER A 3 16.42 5.59 -10.49
CA SER A 3 16.01 6.20 -9.36
C SER A 3 15.54 5.22 -8.42
N GLU A 4 15.99 5.27 -7.27
CA GLU A 4 15.53 4.39 -6.25
C GLU A 4 14.41 5.04 -5.55
N CYS A 5 13.24 4.44 -5.68
CA CYS A 5 12.04 4.90 -5.01
C CYS A 5 11.45 3.76 -4.24
N GLU A 6 10.82 4.10 -3.13
CA GLU A 6 10.01 3.15 -2.42
C GLU A 6 8.61 3.69 -2.34
N TYR A 7 7.64 2.81 -2.49
CA TYR A 7 6.25 3.17 -2.33
C TYR A 7 5.81 2.72 -0.95
N ILE A 8 5.26 3.65 -0.20
CA ILE A 8 4.80 3.37 1.15
C ILE A 8 3.29 3.37 1.11
N VAL A 9 2.72 2.25 1.51
CA VAL A 9 1.27 2.05 1.49
C VAL A 9 0.80 1.99 2.92
N LYS A 10 -0.14 2.83 3.28
CA LYS A 10 -0.74 2.80 4.60
C LYS A 10 -2.19 2.42 4.46
N GLY A 11 -2.63 1.48 5.27
CA GLY A 11 -4.01 1.05 5.29
C GLY A 11 -4.64 1.31 6.64
N LYS A 12 -5.92 1.62 6.60
CA LYS A 12 -6.68 1.84 7.82
C LYS A 12 -8.03 1.17 7.68
N LEU A 13 -8.36 0.36 8.64
CA LEU A 13 -9.66 -0.30 8.68
C LEU A 13 -10.15 -0.25 10.11
N GLY A 14 -11.12 0.62 10.36
CA GLY A 14 -11.60 0.83 11.70
C GLY A 14 -10.49 1.39 12.57
N LEU A 15 -10.13 0.66 13.62
CA LEU A 15 -9.07 1.07 14.51
C LEU A 15 -7.71 0.48 14.15
N LEU A 16 -7.69 -0.38 13.14
CA LEU A 16 -6.45 -0.99 12.70
C LEU A 16 -5.75 -0.08 11.71
N VAL A 17 -4.46 0.15 11.94
CA VAL A 17 -3.64 0.96 11.05
C VAL A 17 -2.34 0.19 10.84
N TRP A 18 -1.92 0.09 9.58
CA TRP A 18 -0.68 -0.60 9.26
C TRP A 18 -0.02 0.03 8.05
N GLY A 19 1.21 -0.39 7.80
CA GLY A 19 1.94 0.12 6.67
C GLY A 19 2.81 -0.95 6.05
N ALA A 20 3.15 -0.75 4.80
CA ALA A 20 4.02 -1.65 4.07
C ALA A 20 4.83 -0.84 3.07
N LYS A 21 6.01 -1.36 2.72
CA LYS A 21 6.88 -0.72 1.75
C LYS A 21 7.09 -1.65 0.58
N PHE A 22 7.11 -1.06 -0.60
CA PHE A 22 7.35 -1.83 -1.82
C PHE A 22 8.28 -1.04 -2.70
N ARG A 23 9.09 -1.74 -3.49
CA ARG A 23 10.01 -1.07 -4.40
C ARG A 23 9.38 -0.72 -5.71
N GLY A 24 8.33 -1.42 -6.11
CA GLY A 24 7.69 -1.17 -7.37
C GLY A 24 6.26 -0.79 -7.19
N LYS A 25 5.78 0.08 -8.06
CA LYS A 25 4.39 0.49 -8.01
C LYS A 25 3.45 -0.70 -8.21
N LYS A 26 3.85 -1.60 -9.10
CA LYS A 26 3.03 -2.76 -9.37
C LYS A 26 2.85 -3.63 -8.13
N GLN A 27 3.94 -3.78 -7.38
CA GLN A 27 3.85 -4.56 -6.15
C GLN A 27 2.92 -3.91 -5.15
N ALA A 28 2.98 -2.58 -5.05
CA ALA A 28 2.11 -1.86 -4.14
C ALA A 28 0.65 -2.02 -4.57
N ASP A 29 0.39 -1.88 -5.87
CA ASP A 29 -0.97 -2.04 -6.39
C ASP A 29 -1.50 -3.44 -6.15
N ASP A 30 -0.67 -4.45 -6.39
CA ASP A 30 -1.08 -5.83 -6.18
C ASP A 30 -1.42 -6.07 -4.71
N TYR A 31 -0.61 -5.51 -3.82
CA TYR A 31 -0.86 -5.64 -2.40
C TYR A 31 -2.21 -5.02 -2.03
N ILE A 32 -2.48 -3.82 -2.53
CA ILE A 32 -3.73 -3.13 -2.23
C ILE A 32 -4.91 -3.94 -2.74
N ASN A 33 -4.82 -4.43 -3.97
CA ASN A 33 -5.90 -5.22 -4.55
C ASN A 33 -6.16 -6.48 -3.74
N ARG A 34 -5.09 -7.13 -3.32
CA ARG A 34 -5.22 -8.35 -2.56
C ARG A 34 -5.87 -8.10 -1.21
N MET A 35 -5.43 -7.05 -0.53
CA MET A 35 -5.96 -6.73 0.78
C MET A 35 -7.42 -6.30 0.69
N ASN A 36 -7.78 -5.55 -0.35
CA ASN A 36 -9.16 -5.17 -0.54
C ASN A 36 -10.04 -6.39 -0.72
N LYS A 37 -9.54 -7.36 -1.45
CA LYS A 37 -10.30 -8.58 -1.68
C LYS A 37 -10.50 -9.35 -0.39
N GLU A 38 -9.45 -9.41 0.42
CA GLU A 38 -9.54 -10.15 1.68
C GLU A 38 -10.40 -9.44 2.71
N ALA A 39 -10.43 -8.12 2.67
CA ALA A 39 -11.20 -7.34 3.61
C ALA A 39 -12.68 -7.24 3.23
N SER A 40 -13.00 -7.54 1.98
CA SER A 40 -14.38 -7.43 1.51
C SER A 40 -15.34 -8.15 2.45
N PRO A 41 -16.50 -7.59 2.76
CA PRO A 41 -17.10 -6.38 2.17
C PRO A 41 -16.65 -5.08 2.83
N HIS A 42 -15.68 -5.12 3.70
CA HIS A 42 -15.20 -3.90 4.35
C HIS A 42 -14.34 -3.11 3.37
N THR A 43 -14.29 -1.82 3.58
CA THR A 43 -13.51 -0.93 2.74
C THR A 43 -12.32 -0.41 3.55
N ILE A 44 -11.13 -0.60 3.00
CA ILE A 44 -9.92 -0.11 3.64
C ILE A 44 -9.60 1.26 3.08
N GLU A 45 -9.23 2.18 3.96
CA GLU A 45 -8.77 3.49 3.54
C GLU A 45 -7.28 3.40 3.27
N TRP A 46 -6.88 3.77 2.07
CA TRP A 46 -5.49 3.65 1.65
C TRP A 46 -4.86 5.00 1.47
N GLU A 47 -3.59 5.08 1.85
CA GLU A 47 -2.79 6.25 1.59
C GLU A 47 -1.48 5.75 1.00
N VAL A 48 -1.12 6.24 -0.18
CA VAL A 48 0.08 5.80 -0.86
C VAL A 48 1.01 6.97 -1.01
N GLY A 49 2.23 6.80 -0.51
CA GLY A 49 3.25 7.82 -0.63
C GLY A 49 4.43 7.27 -1.40
N GLU A 50 5.28 8.16 -1.84
CA GLU A 50 6.47 7.80 -2.57
C GLU A 50 7.66 8.37 -1.84
N TRP A 51 8.65 7.54 -1.59
CA TRP A 51 9.87 7.97 -0.93
C TRP A 51 11.02 7.83 -1.90
N LYS A 52 11.73 8.89 -2.12
CA LYS A 52 12.87 8.88 -3.03
C LYS A 52 14.15 9.03 -2.24
N TYR A 53 15.12 8.25 -2.59
CA TYR A 53 16.45 8.33 -1.97
C TYR A 53 17.32 9.37 -2.65
#